data_7c7cd95157d43080bf98d507ffe44e24
#
_entry.id   7c7cd95157d43080bf98d507ffe44e24
#
_cell.length_a   1.000
_cell.length_b   1.000
_cell.length_c   1.000
_cell.angle_alpha   90.00
_cell.angle_beta   90.00
_cell.angle_gamma   90.00
#
_symmetry.space_group_name_H-M   'P 1'
#
loop_
_entity.id
_entity.type
_entity.pdbx_description
1 polymer ?
#
loop_
_entity_poly.entity_id
_entity_poly.type
_entity_poly.pdbx_seq_one_letter_code
_entity_poly.pdbx_strand_id
1 'polypeptide(L)'
;MKIFESHNVGETSKIAQEFAKTLKEGSIVALSGDLGAGKTAFTAGIAKALGVREAVTSPTFTIVNQYDGDMTVYHFDAYRLENVTPDDCDWMDDYFFSDGVCIIEWAKNIEAVLPRGYISVQIEKDSALGEDYRKITIDETGETKC
;
A
#
# COMPACT_ATOMS: atom_id res chain seq x y z
N MET A 1 -4.33 13.60 -8.92
CA MET A 1 -3.25 12.64 -9.28
C MET A 1 -1.90 13.30 -9.16
N LYS A 2 -0.99 12.70 -8.44
CA LYS A 2 0.37 13.19 -8.27
C LYS A 2 1.34 12.16 -8.82
N ILE A 3 2.38 12.62 -9.52
CA ILE A 3 3.39 11.74 -10.11
C ILE A 3 4.76 12.15 -9.58
N PHE A 4 5.50 11.17 -9.09
CA PHE A 4 6.86 11.36 -8.56
C PHE A 4 7.82 10.44 -9.30
N GLU A 5 9.06 10.89 -9.41
CA GLU A 5 10.13 10.06 -9.95
C GLU A 5 11.15 9.78 -8.84
N SER A 6 11.60 8.55 -8.76
CA SER A 6 12.61 8.10 -7.81
C SER A 6 13.74 7.43 -8.55
N HIS A 7 14.97 7.68 -8.12
CA HIS A 7 16.16 7.14 -8.77
C HIS A 7 16.92 6.15 -7.89
N ASN A 8 16.42 5.93 -6.67
CA ASN A 8 17.00 4.94 -5.74
C ASN A 8 16.01 4.67 -4.61
N VAL A 9 16.32 3.65 -3.81
CA VAL A 9 15.46 3.24 -2.68
C VAL A 9 15.28 4.37 -1.67
N GLY A 10 16.33 5.16 -1.43
CA GLY A 10 16.25 6.29 -0.50
C GLY A 10 15.25 7.35 -0.94
N GLU A 11 15.20 7.66 -2.23
CA GLU A 11 14.21 8.60 -2.77
C GLU A 11 12.80 8.04 -2.68
N THR A 12 12.63 6.75 -2.99
CA THR A 12 11.33 6.08 -2.83
C THR A 12 10.86 6.18 -1.39
N SER A 13 11.74 5.93 -0.43
CA SER A 13 11.41 6.01 1.00
C SER A 13 11.00 7.44 1.40
N LYS A 14 11.67 8.46 0.90
CA LYS A 14 11.31 9.85 1.18
C LYS A 14 9.94 10.21 0.64
N ILE A 15 9.63 9.77 -0.58
CA ILE A 15 8.32 9.99 -1.19
C ILE A 15 7.25 9.32 -0.34
N ALA A 16 7.49 8.08 0.08
CA ALA A 16 6.57 7.35 0.94
C ALA A 16 6.35 8.06 2.29
N GLN A 17 7.40 8.57 2.90
CA GLN A 17 7.30 9.28 4.17
C GLN A 17 6.49 10.57 4.04
N GLU A 18 6.70 11.33 2.98
CA GLU A 18 5.92 12.53 2.72
C GLU A 18 4.46 12.22 2.45
N PHE A 19 4.21 11.16 1.68
CA PHE A 19 2.86 10.68 1.44
C PHE A 19 2.17 10.28 2.74
N ALA A 20 2.88 9.61 3.63
CA ALA A 20 2.33 9.15 4.90
C ALA A 20 1.79 10.29 5.76
N LYS A 21 2.34 11.50 5.63
CA LYS A 21 1.86 12.67 6.36
C LYS A 21 0.44 13.07 5.99
N THR A 22 -0.05 12.61 4.84
CA THR A 22 -1.42 12.88 4.40
C THR A 22 -2.41 11.82 4.88
N LEU A 23 -1.91 10.73 5.43
CA LEU A 23 -2.75 9.61 5.90
C LEU A 23 -3.32 9.91 7.27
N LYS A 24 -4.50 9.37 7.52
CA LYS A 24 -5.22 9.51 8.78
C LYS A 24 -5.81 8.17 9.18
N GLU A 25 -6.34 8.10 10.39
CA GLU A 25 -7.02 6.91 10.86
C GLU A 25 -8.10 6.49 9.85
N GLY A 26 -8.08 5.20 9.51
CA GLY A 26 -9.01 4.65 8.54
C GLY A 26 -8.59 4.77 7.08
N SER A 27 -7.43 5.38 6.79
CA SER A 27 -6.93 5.46 5.41
C SER A 27 -6.63 4.07 4.85
N ILE A 28 -6.94 3.86 3.59
CA ILE A 28 -6.69 2.61 2.87
C ILE A 28 -5.85 2.94 1.64
N VAL A 29 -4.70 2.28 1.53
CA VAL A 29 -3.77 2.48 0.41
C VAL A 29 -3.72 1.20 -0.42
N ALA A 30 -4.16 1.29 -1.67
CA ALA A 30 -4.06 0.20 -2.64
C ALA A 30 -2.76 0.36 -3.41
N LEU A 31 -1.80 -0.52 -3.14
CA LEU A 31 -0.44 -0.44 -3.66
C LEU A 31 -0.28 -1.45 -4.79
N SER A 32 0.06 -0.98 -5.98
CA SER A 32 0.26 -1.82 -7.15
C SER A 32 1.62 -1.58 -7.78
N GLY A 33 2.09 -2.57 -8.53
CA GLY A 33 3.37 -2.54 -9.20
C GLY A 33 3.87 -3.94 -9.45
N ASP A 34 4.79 -4.08 -10.40
CA ASP A 34 5.37 -5.37 -10.72
C ASP A 34 6.21 -5.89 -9.57
N LEU A 35 6.46 -7.21 -9.58
CA LEU A 35 7.33 -7.85 -8.61
C LEU A 35 8.71 -7.15 -8.64
N GLY A 36 9.21 -6.79 -7.48
CA GLY A 36 10.47 -6.08 -7.38
C GLY A 36 10.42 -4.59 -7.70
N ALA A 37 9.22 -4.01 -7.88
CA ALA A 37 9.08 -2.58 -8.16
C ALA A 37 9.35 -1.68 -6.96
N GLY A 38 9.42 -2.25 -5.74
CA GLY A 38 9.68 -1.47 -4.54
C GLY A 38 8.47 -1.24 -3.65
N LYS A 39 7.43 -2.07 -3.79
CA LYS A 39 6.23 -1.97 -2.95
C LYS A 39 6.55 -2.12 -1.46
N THR A 40 7.41 -3.07 -1.12
CA THR A 40 7.83 -3.27 0.28
C THR A 40 8.61 -2.06 0.80
N ALA A 41 9.49 -1.48 -0.02
CA ALA A 41 10.22 -0.28 0.36
C ALA A 41 9.29 0.91 0.58
N PHE A 42 8.27 1.04 -0.26
CA PHE A 42 7.28 2.11 -0.11
C PHE A 42 6.47 1.92 1.19
N THR A 43 6.03 0.69 1.45
CA THR A 43 5.33 0.35 2.69
C THR A 43 6.19 0.63 3.91
N ALA A 44 7.48 0.28 3.86
CA ALA A 44 8.41 0.54 4.94
C ALA A 44 8.57 2.05 5.21
N GLY A 45 8.60 2.86 4.16
CA GLY A 45 8.67 4.31 4.29
C GLY A 45 7.42 4.89 4.96
N ILE A 46 6.24 4.42 4.58
CA ILE A 46 4.99 4.82 5.21
C ILE A 46 5.01 4.44 6.70
N ALA A 47 5.35 3.19 7.00
CA ALA A 47 5.37 2.69 8.36
C ALA A 47 6.34 3.48 9.23
N LYS A 48 7.52 3.78 8.71
CA LYS A 48 8.51 4.58 9.42
C LYS A 48 7.97 5.96 9.78
N ALA A 49 7.30 6.61 8.84
CA ALA A 49 6.71 7.93 9.10
C ALA A 49 5.59 7.88 10.12
N LEU A 50 4.91 6.74 10.25
CA LEU A 50 3.83 6.53 11.21
C LEU A 50 4.34 6.00 12.56
N GLY A 51 5.65 5.99 12.77
CA GLY A 51 6.22 5.64 14.07
C GLY A 51 6.49 4.16 14.28
N VAL A 52 6.37 3.34 13.26
CA VAL A 52 6.67 1.90 13.36
C VAL A 52 8.18 1.71 13.45
N ARG A 53 8.61 0.96 14.46
CA ARG A 53 10.04 0.69 14.71
C ARG A 53 10.48 -0.69 14.21
N GLU A 54 9.54 -1.58 13.95
CA GLU A 54 9.82 -2.91 13.47
C GLU A 54 10.20 -2.89 11.98
N ALA A 55 10.98 -3.87 11.57
CA ALA A 55 11.28 -4.04 10.14
C ALA A 55 10.02 -4.49 9.40
N VAL A 56 9.70 -3.80 8.31
CA VAL A 56 8.56 -4.16 7.47
C VAL A 56 9.01 -5.21 6.46
N THR A 57 8.30 -6.33 6.44
CA THR A 57 8.54 -7.42 5.48
C THR A 57 7.23 -7.76 4.79
N SER A 58 7.32 -8.34 3.58
CA SER A 58 6.12 -8.82 2.91
C SER A 58 5.50 -9.98 3.68
N PRO A 59 4.17 -10.02 3.83
CA PRO A 59 3.50 -11.18 4.43
C PRO A 59 3.70 -12.40 3.52
N THR A 60 4.47 -13.40 3.97
CA THR A 60 4.75 -14.58 3.16
C THR A 60 3.87 -15.76 3.50
N PHE A 61 3.55 -15.92 4.77
CA PHE A 61 2.74 -17.04 5.25
C PHE A 61 1.39 -16.60 5.79
N THR A 62 1.24 -15.30 6.04
CA THR A 62 0.00 -14.70 6.50
C THR A 62 -0.50 -13.73 5.44
N ILE A 63 -1.79 -13.43 5.45
CA ILE A 63 -2.38 -12.48 4.50
C ILE A 63 -2.18 -11.05 5.00
N VAL A 64 -2.08 -10.85 6.30
CA VAL A 64 -1.93 -9.53 6.91
C VAL A 64 -0.86 -9.54 7.99
N ASN A 65 -0.01 -8.51 8.00
CA ASN A 65 0.92 -8.21 9.08
C ASN A 65 0.45 -6.93 9.77
N GLN A 66 0.53 -6.92 11.09
CA GLN A 66 0.19 -5.74 11.90
C GLN A 66 1.46 -5.15 12.49
N TYR A 67 1.61 -3.85 12.36
CA TYR A 67 2.73 -3.10 12.94
C TYR A 67 2.18 -1.99 13.82
N ASP A 68 2.72 -1.85 15.01
CA ASP A 68 2.30 -0.83 15.96
C ASP A 68 3.24 0.38 15.89
N GLY A 69 2.65 1.55 15.71
CA GLY A 69 3.35 2.83 15.67
C GLY A 69 2.43 3.89 16.27
N ASP A 70 2.62 5.14 15.87
CA ASP A 70 1.71 6.22 16.27
C ASP A 70 0.30 5.95 15.75
N MET A 71 0.21 5.28 14.60
CA MET A 71 -0.99 4.63 14.12
C MET A 71 -0.65 3.18 13.82
N THR A 72 -1.61 2.28 14.00
CA THR A 72 -1.43 0.86 13.64
C THR A 72 -1.44 0.74 12.11
N VAL A 73 -0.50 -0.02 11.57
CA VAL A 73 -0.41 -0.28 10.13
C VAL A 73 -0.74 -1.75 9.88
N TYR A 74 -1.72 -1.97 9.03
CA TYR A 74 -2.08 -3.32 8.57
C TYR A 74 -1.61 -3.48 7.14
N HIS A 75 -0.64 -4.37 6.93
CA HIS A 75 -0.05 -4.63 5.62
C HIS A 75 -0.61 -5.94 5.07
N PHE A 76 -1.41 -5.85 4.03
CA PHE A 76 -2.05 -6.99 3.38
C PHE A 76 -1.32 -7.40 2.11
N ASP A 77 -1.25 -8.70 1.86
CA ASP A 77 -0.88 -9.23 0.57
C ASP A 77 -2.06 -10.04 0.03
N ALA A 78 -2.74 -9.49 -0.96
CA ALA A 78 -3.91 -10.09 -1.56
C ALA A 78 -3.59 -10.96 -2.78
N TYR A 79 -2.32 -11.28 -3.02
CA TYR A 79 -1.90 -12.07 -4.18
C TYR A 79 -2.65 -13.40 -4.28
N ARG A 80 -2.87 -14.06 -3.15
CA ARG A 80 -3.55 -15.37 -3.09
C ARG A 80 -5.06 -15.28 -2.99
N LEU A 81 -5.62 -14.08 -3.04
CA LEU A 81 -7.05 -13.86 -2.87
C LEU A 81 -7.77 -13.63 -4.20
N GLU A 82 -7.28 -14.23 -5.29
CA GLU A 82 -7.94 -14.14 -6.59
C GLU A 82 -9.33 -14.74 -6.55
N ASN A 83 -10.28 -14.09 -7.25
CA ASN A 83 -11.65 -14.58 -7.42
C ASN A 83 -12.44 -14.71 -6.12
N VAL A 84 -12.08 -13.93 -5.09
CA VAL A 84 -12.86 -13.92 -3.85
C VAL A 84 -14.14 -13.11 -4.04
N THR A 85 -15.18 -13.54 -3.35
CA THR A 85 -16.45 -12.81 -3.28
C THR A 85 -16.46 -11.96 -2.01
N PRO A 86 -17.36 -10.96 -1.90
CA PRO A 86 -17.49 -10.20 -0.65
C PRO A 86 -17.72 -11.09 0.57
N ASP A 87 -18.47 -12.18 0.42
CA ASP A 87 -18.73 -13.11 1.54
C ASP A 87 -17.45 -13.78 2.03
N ASP A 88 -16.49 -14.02 1.15
CA ASP A 88 -15.21 -14.66 1.50
C ASP A 88 -14.28 -13.70 2.23
N CYS A 89 -14.54 -12.39 2.17
CA CYS A 89 -13.65 -11.36 2.70
C CYS A 89 -14.28 -10.51 3.80
N ASP A 90 -15.38 -10.96 4.41
CA ASP A 90 -16.05 -10.23 5.50
C ASP A 90 -15.11 -9.87 6.65
N TRP A 91 -14.15 -10.74 6.95
CA TRP A 91 -13.20 -10.50 8.02
C TRP A 91 -12.31 -9.27 7.77
N MET A 92 -12.17 -8.85 6.52
CA MET A 92 -11.35 -7.68 6.16
C MET A 92 -11.98 -6.38 6.65
N ASP A 93 -13.30 -6.35 6.83
CA ASP A 93 -13.99 -5.14 7.28
C ASP A 93 -13.52 -4.72 8.67
N ASP A 94 -13.14 -5.65 9.52
CA ASP A 94 -12.60 -5.35 10.84
C ASP A 94 -11.32 -4.50 10.76
N TYR A 95 -10.56 -4.65 9.68
CA TYR A 95 -9.35 -3.88 9.43
C TYR A 95 -9.66 -2.58 8.69
N PHE A 96 -10.49 -2.64 7.63
CA PHE A 96 -10.78 -1.49 6.78
C PHE A 96 -11.49 -0.37 7.54
N PHE A 97 -12.32 -0.71 8.51
CA PHE A 97 -13.06 0.24 9.30
C PHE A 97 -12.46 0.46 10.70
N SER A 98 -11.21 0.04 10.89
CA SER A 98 -10.48 0.28 12.13
C SER A 98 -9.89 1.69 12.16
N ASP A 99 -9.24 2.03 13.27
CA ASP A 99 -8.52 3.29 13.43
C ASP A 99 -7.11 3.25 12.82
N GLY A 100 -6.73 2.14 12.22
CA GLY A 100 -5.41 1.97 11.61
C GLY A 100 -5.37 2.36 10.15
N VAL A 101 -4.18 2.30 9.57
CA VAL A 101 -3.94 2.50 8.15
C VAL A 101 -3.76 1.13 7.50
N CYS A 102 -4.50 0.86 6.44
CA CYS A 102 -4.37 -0.39 5.69
C CYS A 102 -3.57 -0.14 4.42
N ILE A 103 -2.54 -0.96 4.19
CA ILE A 103 -1.74 -0.93 2.97
C ILE A 103 -1.90 -2.30 2.32
N ILE A 104 -2.41 -2.33 1.09
CA ILE A 104 -2.82 -3.57 0.43
C ILE A 104 -2.04 -3.74 -0.86
N GLU A 105 -1.17 -4.77 -0.92
CA GLU A 105 -0.52 -5.19 -2.15
C GLU A 105 -1.45 -6.13 -2.89
N TRP A 106 -1.42 -6.09 -4.23
CA TRP A 106 -2.30 -6.85 -5.10
C TRP A 106 -3.78 -6.54 -4.85
N ALA A 107 -4.08 -5.28 -4.55
CA ALA A 107 -5.42 -4.82 -4.22
C ALA A 107 -6.43 -5.09 -5.35
N LYS A 108 -5.96 -5.21 -6.58
CA LYS A 108 -6.78 -5.55 -7.74
C LYS A 108 -7.55 -6.85 -7.52
N ASN A 109 -6.93 -7.82 -6.82
CA ASN A 109 -7.57 -9.11 -6.57
C ASN A 109 -8.78 -9.02 -5.65
N ILE A 110 -8.84 -7.96 -4.83
CA ILE A 110 -9.94 -7.75 -3.88
C ILE A 110 -10.66 -6.41 -4.12
N GLU A 111 -10.56 -5.88 -5.33
CA GLU A 111 -11.15 -4.58 -5.67
C GLU A 111 -12.65 -4.52 -5.35
N ALA A 112 -13.36 -5.64 -5.53
CA ALA A 112 -14.79 -5.71 -5.28
C ALA A 112 -15.16 -5.50 -3.80
N VAL A 113 -14.23 -5.70 -2.87
CA VAL A 113 -14.49 -5.57 -1.42
C VAL A 113 -13.85 -4.33 -0.82
N LEU A 114 -13.08 -3.56 -1.60
CA LEU A 114 -12.45 -2.34 -1.10
C LEU A 114 -13.48 -1.25 -0.84
N PRO A 115 -13.42 -0.59 0.33
CA PRO A 115 -14.28 0.56 0.59
C PRO A 115 -13.97 1.72 -0.37
N ARG A 116 -14.94 2.58 -0.58
CA ARG A 116 -14.74 3.79 -1.38
C ARG A 116 -13.76 4.73 -0.68
N GLY A 117 -13.09 5.55 -1.47
CA GLY A 117 -12.16 6.54 -0.94
C GLY A 117 -10.77 5.99 -0.65
N TYR A 118 -10.45 4.80 -1.13
CA TYR A 118 -9.08 4.30 -1.00
C TYR A 118 -8.13 5.11 -1.88
N ILE A 119 -6.86 5.14 -1.48
CA ILE A 119 -5.81 5.85 -2.20
C ILE A 119 -5.06 4.83 -3.04
N SER A 120 -4.95 5.08 -4.34
CA SER A 120 -4.22 4.20 -5.25
C SER A 120 -2.78 4.70 -5.40
N VAL A 121 -1.82 3.80 -5.20
CA VAL A 121 -0.40 4.08 -5.42
C VAL A 121 0.13 3.04 -6.40
N GLN A 122 0.65 3.50 -7.52
CA GLN A 122 1.23 2.63 -8.54
C GLN A 122 2.72 2.91 -8.67
N ILE A 123 3.54 1.86 -8.59
CA ILE A 123 4.99 1.97 -8.73
C ILE A 123 5.40 1.22 -9.99
N GLU A 124 6.00 1.94 -10.94
CA GLU A 124 6.42 1.40 -12.22
C GLU A 124 7.93 1.52 -12.40
N LYS A 125 8.51 0.51 -13.01
CA LYS A 125 9.90 0.52 -13.46
C LYS A 125 9.98 1.05 -14.87
N ASP A 126 11.10 1.67 -15.21
CA ASP A 126 11.44 2.00 -16.60
C ASP A 126 12.94 1.81 -16.78
N SER A 127 13.33 0.65 -17.33
CA SER A 127 14.73 0.30 -17.52
C SER A 127 15.47 1.26 -18.47
N ALA A 128 14.76 1.94 -19.36
CA ALA A 128 15.36 2.93 -20.23
C ALA A 128 15.87 4.15 -19.44
N LEU A 129 15.31 4.41 -18.26
CA LEU A 129 15.67 5.51 -17.38
C LEU A 129 16.60 5.08 -16.23
N GLY A 130 16.92 3.79 -16.13
CA GLY A 130 17.82 3.24 -15.11
C GLY A 130 17.19 2.08 -14.35
N GLU A 131 18.05 1.20 -13.81
CA GLU A 131 17.57 0.03 -13.04
C GLU A 131 16.84 0.43 -11.77
N ASP A 132 17.29 1.52 -11.14
CA ASP A 132 16.73 1.98 -9.87
C ASP A 132 15.65 3.04 -10.06
N TYR A 133 15.35 3.38 -11.29
CA TYR A 133 14.29 4.35 -11.59
C TYR A 133 12.92 3.79 -11.25
N ARG A 134 12.09 4.63 -10.61
CA ARG A 134 10.69 4.28 -10.33
C ARG A 134 9.81 5.50 -10.60
N LYS A 135 8.69 5.25 -11.23
CA LYS A 135 7.63 6.24 -11.39
C LYS A 135 6.52 5.88 -10.40
N ILE A 136 6.20 6.81 -9.52
CA ILE A 136 5.21 6.59 -8.47
C ILE A 136 4.03 7.51 -8.74
N THR A 137 2.87 6.92 -9.00
CA THR A 137 1.64 7.66 -9.27
C THR A 137 0.70 7.47 -8.08
N ILE A 138 0.29 8.58 -7.45
CA ILE A 138 -0.62 8.57 -6.31
C ILE A 138 -1.92 9.23 -6.72
N ASP A 139 -3.02 8.50 -6.61
CA ASP A 139 -4.35 8.98 -6.93
C ASP A 139 -5.24 8.88 -5.68
N GLU A 140 -5.56 10.03 -5.12
CA GLU A 140 -6.36 10.12 -3.90
C GLU A 140 -7.87 10.08 -4.18
N THR A 141 -8.27 10.09 -5.44
CA THR A 141 -9.68 10.05 -5.80
C THR A 141 -10.25 8.64 -5.83
N GLY A 142 -9.47 7.63 -5.40
CA GLY A 142 -9.80 6.21 -5.49
C GLY A 142 -11.27 5.90 -5.28
N GLU A 143 -12.07 6.11 -6.31
CA GLU A 143 -13.45 5.70 -6.34
C GLU A 143 -13.50 4.31 -6.93
N THR A 144 -13.93 3.35 -6.11
CA THR A 144 -14.37 2.10 -6.68
C THR A 144 -15.50 2.45 -7.63
N LYS A 145 -15.32 2.17 -8.88
CA LYS A 145 -16.38 2.27 -9.86
C LYS A 145 -17.40 1.16 -9.57
N CYS A 146 -18.26 1.44 -8.67
CA CYS A 146 -19.43 0.58 -8.48
C CYS A 146 -20.55 1.15 -9.30
#